data_3132481ed5ad44bc3842dbdc51566358
#
_entry.id   3132481ed5ad44bc3842dbdc51566358
#
_cell.length_a   1.000
_cell.length_b   1.000
_cell.length_c   1.000
_cell.angle_alpha   90.00
_cell.angle_beta   90.00
_cell.angle_gamma   90.00
#
_symmetry.space_group_name_H-M   'P 1'
#
loop_
_entity.id
_entity.type
_entity.pdbx_description
1 polymer ?
#
loop_
_entity_poly.entity_id
_entity_poly.type
_entity_poly.pdbx_seq_one_letter_code
_entity_poly.pdbx_strand_id
1 'polypeptide(L)'
;MMSITLIVVLLISYQLVPSNAFGFARFANPVQQYGPSTMAGRPSCSNIPLATTTDLTKKQFQYNSARSQTHLLSTADASAESPEPIKPTAIKASVRKTVKKLLPLGLMLFFILFNYTILRDTKDVLVITAPNSGAEIIPFLKTYVNLPSAIGFTLLYSSLLNRMSSEKVFYTVMTGFLTFFGAFAGIIYPNRMLLHPNAAADWLSSFLPAFFLPLVAIFRNWTYALFYTLANMWGSVVVSLLFWGFANDITTVDEAKKYYPLFGLMANVALIFSGQYVKYVSGLRTSLPAGADPWGASLNLLMAAVVAGGGVVMGLMRFMQTCVLTDPQCVDPNKEAKRKKQKTSMSMADSTKFLANSPYIRDLATLVIGYGMAINIVEVTWKSKLKAAFPDPNSYSMFMGNFSTMTGIVTLLMMLGGRIIFKRFGWGVAALITPITILTTGAAFFSLTLFPGFFAPITARLGTTPLMLAVMIGAAQNILSKGAKYSLFDPCKEMAYIPLDAESKTKGKAAVDVIGNPLGKSGGSFLQQILIAVFGTLEKSTPYLGGILGAIIIAWINAAKSLNKQFLQKSEEMEKAEWPLEDFDKKEQ
;
A
#
# COMPACT_ATOMS: atom_id res chain seq x y z
N MET A 1 -10.18 27.56 -16.99
CA MET A 1 -9.50 26.39 -17.62
C MET A 1 -8.33 25.88 -16.78
N MET A 2 -7.39 26.72 -16.34
CA MET A 2 -6.22 26.28 -15.53
C MET A 2 -6.59 25.61 -14.19
N SER A 3 -7.63 26.08 -13.50
CA SER A 3 -8.06 25.48 -12.22
C SER A 3 -8.70 24.10 -12.37
N ILE A 4 -9.47 23.85 -13.43
CA ILE A 4 -10.08 22.55 -13.71
C ILE A 4 -9.02 21.56 -14.21
N THR A 5 -8.05 22.02 -15.01
CA THR A 5 -6.92 21.23 -15.44
C THR A 5 -5.99 20.90 -14.26
N LEU A 6 -5.82 21.81 -13.30
CA LEU A 6 -5.05 21.56 -12.07
C LEU A 6 -5.79 20.59 -11.14
N ILE A 7 -7.11 20.70 -10.99
CA ILE A 7 -7.94 19.77 -10.25
C ILE A 7 -7.97 18.40 -10.95
N VAL A 8 -8.10 18.36 -12.27
CA VAL A 8 -8.06 17.12 -13.05
C VAL A 8 -6.63 16.55 -13.07
N VAL A 9 -5.59 17.37 -13.13
CA VAL A 9 -4.19 16.94 -13.00
C VAL A 9 -3.87 16.51 -11.58
N LEU A 10 -4.31 17.21 -10.57
CA LEU A 10 -4.30 16.75 -9.18
C LEU A 10 -5.17 15.49 -9.01
N LEU A 11 -6.21 15.36 -9.78
CA LEU A 11 -7.09 14.23 -9.84
C LEU A 11 -6.55 13.05 -10.69
N ILE A 12 -5.66 13.19 -11.64
CA ILE A 12 -5.10 12.11 -12.48
C ILE A 12 -3.88 11.41 -11.83
N SER A 13 -3.45 11.87 -10.69
CA SER A 13 -2.16 11.53 -10.11
C SER A 13 -2.19 10.40 -9.08
N TYR A 14 -2.93 9.29 -9.28
CA TYR A 14 -3.00 8.28 -8.23
C TYR A 14 -3.16 6.83 -8.67
N GLN A 15 -2.27 5.97 -8.40
CA GLN A 15 -2.35 4.53 -8.09
C GLN A 15 -1.06 3.79 -8.40
N LEU A 16 -0.67 2.84 -7.73
CA LEU A 16 -0.89 1.48 -7.36
C LEU A 16 0.31 0.93 -6.60
N VAL A 17 0.25 0.88 -5.31
CA VAL A 17 1.09 -0.05 -4.56
C VAL A 17 0.15 -0.92 -3.74
N PRO A 18 0.17 -2.26 -3.84
CA PRO A 18 -0.61 -3.11 -2.97
C PRO A 18 -0.27 -2.78 -1.52
N SER A 19 -1.28 -2.79 -0.67
CA SER A 19 -1.15 -2.51 0.76
C SER A 19 -0.10 -3.35 1.50
N ASN A 20 0.40 -4.40 0.85
CA ASN A 20 1.46 -5.28 1.37
C ASN A 20 2.86 -4.92 0.86
N ALA A 21 3.00 -4.15 -0.22
CA ALA A 21 4.32 -3.73 -0.71
C ALA A 21 4.94 -2.68 0.22
N PHE A 22 4.10 -1.85 0.83
CA PHE A 22 4.43 -1.06 2.00
C PHE A 22 3.87 -1.78 3.24
N GLY A 23 4.47 -2.89 3.57
CA GLY A 23 4.58 -3.25 4.96
C GLY A 23 5.37 -2.12 5.61
N PHE A 24 4.71 -0.97 5.82
CA PHE A 24 5.18 -0.07 6.86
C PHE A 24 5.46 -0.97 8.03
N ALA A 25 6.74 -1.11 8.32
CA ALA A 25 7.20 -1.83 9.47
C ALA A 25 6.18 -1.49 10.53
N ARG A 26 5.47 -2.50 11.01
CA ARG A 26 4.50 -2.33 12.06
C ARG A 26 5.24 -1.50 13.09
N PHE A 27 5.01 -0.20 13.12
CA PHE A 27 5.50 0.64 14.17
C PHE A 27 4.74 0.18 15.40
N ALA A 28 5.26 -0.86 16.02
CA ALA A 28 4.99 -1.12 17.41
C ALA A 28 5.55 0.11 18.11
N ASN A 29 4.67 1.02 18.51
CA ASN A 29 5.04 1.98 19.51
C ASN A 29 5.66 1.19 20.66
N PRO A 30 6.91 1.42 21.03
CA PRO A 30 7.41 0.88 22.26
C PRO A 30 6.59 1.55 23.36
N VAL A 31 5.77 0.80 24.03
CA VAL A 31 5.35 1.13 25.39
C VAL A 31 6.65 1.19 26.18
N GLN A 32 7.13 2.39 26.48
CA GLN A 32 8.15 2.59 27.49
C GLN A 32 7.53 2.12 28.82
N GLN A 33 7.99 0.99 29.30
CA GLN A 33 7.87 0.64 30.71
C GLN A 33 8.74 1.67 31.48
N TYR A 34 8.08 2.66 32.07
CA TYR A 34 8.68 3.47 33.11
C TYR A 34 8.49 2.73 34.46
N GLY A 35 9.59 2.41 35.09
CA GLY A 35 9.66 2.08 36.50
C GLY A 35 9.41 3.36 37.34
N PRO A 36 8.99 3.22 38.59
CA PRO A 36 8.64 4.36 39.43
C PRO A 36 9.89 5.13 39.85
N SER A 37 9.96 6.41 39.55
CA SER A 37 10.94 7.33 40.16
C SER A 37 10.24 8.51 40.79
N THR A 38 10.63 8.73 42.00
CA THR A 38 10.28 9.63 43.07
C THR A 38 10.08 11.12 42.70
N MET A 39 9.24 11.75 43.51
CA MET A 39 8.78 13.14 43.57
C MET A 39 9.87 14.22 43.58
N ALA A 40 9.53 15.38 43.02
CA ALA A 40 9.64 16.73 43.66
C ALA A 40 9.13 17.86 42.72
N GLY A 41 8.39 18.81 43.31
CA GLY A 41 8.32 20.21 42.88
C GLY A 41 7.14 20.67 42.03
N ARG A 42 6.08 21.25 42.68
CA ARG A 42 4.96 21.99 42.07
C ARG A 42 5.29 23.44 41.75
N PRO A 43 4.59 24.04 40.77
CA PRO A 43 3.99 25.36 40.99
C PRO A 43 2.46 25.37 40.82
N SER A 44 1.80 26.17 41.68
CA SER A 44 0.39 26.43 41.74
C SER A 44 -0.10 27.30 40.58
N CYS A 45 -1.26 27.03 40.03
CA CYS A 45 -2.03 27.95 39.21
C CYS A 45 -3.50 27.88 39.54
N SER A 46 -4.01 29.00 39.99
CA SER A 46 -5.41 29.33 40.18
C SER A 46 -6.06 29.77 38.84
N ASN A 47 -7.35 29.42 38.68
CA ASN A 47 -8.35 29.97 37.74
C ASN A 47 -8.17 29.78 36.24
N ILE A 48 -8.91 28.81 35.68
CA ILE A 48 -9.17 28.73 34.22
C ILE A 48 -10.66 28.43 33.98
N PRO A 49 -11.33 29.18 33.07
CA PRO A 49 -12.74 28.96 32.70
C PRO A 49 -12.91 27.75 31.78
N LEU A 50 -14.11 27.14 31.78
CA LEU A 50 -14.52 26.03 30.92
C LEU A 50 -14.28 26.36 29.44
N ALA A 51 -13.43 25.58 28.79
CA ALA A 51 -13.14 25.66 27.35
C ALA A 51 -13.82 24.52 26.61
N THR A 52 -14.29 24.80 25.39
CA THR A 52 -14.95 23.88 24.47
C THR A 52 -13.99 22.79 23.96
N THR A 53 -14.51 21.64 23.56
CA THR A 53 -13.83 20.39 23.16
C THR A 53 -12.72 20.56 22.09
N THR A 54 -12.72 21.68 21.36
CA THR A 54 -11.71 22.03 20.35
C THR A 54 -10.40 22.55 20.95
N ASP A 55 -10.42 23.00 22.19
CA ASP A 55 -9.23 23.55 22.87
C ASP A 55 -8.37 22.46 23.52
N LEU A 56 -8.96 21.33 23.89
CA LEU A 56 -8.24 20.24 24.57
C LEU A 56 -7.22 19.55 23.65
N THR A 57 -7.59 19.31 22.39
CA THR A 57 -6.68 18.71 21.41
C THR A 57 -5.52 19.64 21.03
N LYS A 58 -5.74 20.95 21.01
CA LYS A 58 -4.66 21.93 20.77
C LYS A 58 -3.69 22.01 21.95
N LYS A 59 -4.20 21.95 23.18
CA LYS A 59 -3.36 22.01 24.40
C LYS A 59 -2.49 20.76 24.55
N GLN A 60 -3.00 19.60 24.19
CA GLN A 60 -2.25 18.33 24.30
C GLN A 60 -1.05 18.29 23.33
N PHE A 61 -1.17 18.87 22.13
CA PHE A 61 -0.06 18.95 21.18
C PHE A 61 1.00 20.00 21.58
N GLN A 62 0.58 21.10 22.18
CA GLN A 62 1.51 22.12 22.72
C GLN A 62 2.21 21.63 23.98
N TYR A 63 1.51 20.86 24.83
CA TYR A 63 2.06 20.29 26.06
C TYR A 63 3.15 19.24 25.78
N ASN A 64 2.95 18.37 24.81
CA ASN A 64 3.96 17.39 24.41
C ASN A 64 5.20 18.03 23.75
N SER A 65 5.03 19.18 23.10
CA SER A 65 6.15 19.98 22.57
C SER A 65 6.93 20.69 23.67
N ALA A 66 6.24 21.25 24.67
CA ALA A 66 6.84 21.89 25.82
C ALA A 66 7.57 20.90 26.75
N ARG A 67 6.99 19.69 26.94
CA ARG A 67 7.59 18.63 27.76
C ARG A 67 8.89 18.08 27.14
N SER A 68 8.95 18.03 25.81
CA SER A 68 10.22 17.67 25.13
C SER A 68 11.32 18.70 25.35
N GLN A 69 10.96 19.97 25.54
CA GLN A 69 11.93 21.04 25.84
C GLN A 69 12.25 21.15 27.35
N THR A 70 11.27 20.91 28.25
CA THR A 70 11.52 20.96 29.70
C THR A 70 12.29 19.74 30.21
N HIS A 71 12.13 18.56 29.59
CA HIS A 71 12.97 17.39 29.93
C HIS A 71 14.45 17.57 29.54
N LEU A 72 14.75 18.47 28.60
CA LEU A 72 16.12 18.86 28.27
C LEU A 72 16.72 19.87 29.27
N LEU A 73 15.89 20.52 30.08
CA LEU A 73 16.32 21.54 31.07
C LEU A 73 16.33 21.03 32.52
N SER A 74 15.59 19.96 32.86
CA SER A 74 15.49 19.48 34.26
C SER A 74 16.48 18.36 34.64
N THR A 75 17.32 17.89 33.71
CA THR A 75 18.41 16.94 34.00
C THR A 75 19.75 17.63 34.23
N ALA A 76 19.73 18.94 34.48
CA ALA A 76 20.96 19.73 34.61
C ALA A 76 21.48 19.94 36.07
N ASP A 77 20.86 19.28 37.08
CA ASP A 77 21.33 19.35 38.46
C ASP A 77 21.43 18.00 39.12
N ALA A 78 22.44 17.22 38.78
CA ALA A 78 23.08 16.25 39.67
C ALA A 78 24.41 15.79 39.05
N SER A 79 25.52 16.24 39.66
CA SER A 79 26.92 15.87 39.38
C SER A 79 27.44 16.31 38.00
N ALA A 80 28.16 17.41 38.04
CA ALA A 80 28.89 17.99 36.92
C ALA A 80 30.02 17.08 36.45
N GLU A 81 29.75 16.26 35.44
CA GLU A 81 30.66 16.04 34.35
C GLU A 81 30.07 16.77 33.15
N SER A 82 30.68 17.90 32.78
CA SER A 82 30.33 18.60 31.54
C SER A 82 30.39 17.60 30.39
N PRO A 83 29.32 17.43 29.56
CA PRO A 83 29.43 16.57 28.40
C PRO A 83 30.57 17.12 27.53
N GLU A 84 31.64 16.34 27.38
CA GLU A 84 32.73 16.68 26.46
C GLU A 84 32.09 17.08 25.11
N PRO A 85 32.49 18.20 24.51
CA PRO A 85 31.97 18.60 23.21
C PRO A 85 32.21 17.46 22.23
N ILE A 86 31.15 16.87 21.71
CA ILE A 86 31.21 15.73 20.76
C ILE A 86 32.11 16.18 19.62
N LYS A 87 33.32 15.64 19.57
CA LYS A 87 34.33 15.98 18.58
C LYS A 87 33.73 15.91 17.19
N PRO A 88 33.90 16.91 16.30
CA PRO A 88 33.35 16.90 14.93
C PRO A 88 33.66 15.62 14.13
N THR A 89 34.76 14.96 14.47
CA THR A 89 35.19 13.66 13.95
C THR A 89 34.25 12.50 14.33
N ALA A 90 33.68 12.50 15.55
CA ALA A 90 32.76 11.46 16.01
C ALA A 90 31.40 11.59 15.31
N ILE A 91 30.91 12.81 15.09
CA ILE A 91 29.67 13.06 14.31
C ILE A 91 29.86 12.64 12.86
N LYS A 92 30.98 12.99 12.22
CA LYS A 92 31.29 12.56 10.84
C LYS A 92 31.41 11.03 10.72
N ALA A 93 32.01 10.37 11.71
CA ALA A 93 32.10 8.90 11.73
C ALA A 93 30.73 8.23 11.89
N SER A 94 29.88 8.74 12.77
CA SER A 94 28.49 8.24 12.96
C SER A 94 27.65 8.41 11.69
N VAL A 95 27.70 9.58 11.04
CA VAL A 95 26.99 9.85 9.77
C VAL A 95 27.51 8.93 8.67
N ARG A 96 28.82 8.74 8.54
CA ARG A 96 29.42 7.85 7.53
C ARG A 96 28.96 6.39 7.69
N LYS A 97 28.87 5.89 8.92
CA LYS A 97 28.36 4.54 9.23
C LYS A 97 26.88 4.38 8.85
N THR A 98 26.09 5.36 9.26
CA THR A 98 24.66 5.41 8.94
C THR A 98 24.44 5.40 7.42
N VAL A 99 25.16 6.23 6.68
CA VAL A 99 25.05 6.29 5.21
C VAL A 99 25.54 4.99 4.57
N LYS A 100 26.65 4.38 5.03
CA LYS A 100 27.19 3.11 4.52
C LYS A 100 26.17 1.98 4.58
N LYS A 101 25.28 1.97 5.58
CA LYS A 101 24.24 0.94 5.79
C LYS A 101 22.92 1.30 5.10
N LEU A 102 22.46 2.53 5.26
CA LEU A 102 21.10 2.92 4.85
C LEU A 102 20.97 3.29 3.39
N LEU A 103 22.02 3.87 2.79
CA LEU A 103 21.99 4.22 1.37
C LEU A 103 21.85 3.00 0.46
N PRO A 104 22.64 1.92 0.63
CA PRO A 104 22.42 0.70 -0.15
C PRO A 104 21.04 0.07 0.08
N LEU A 105 20.52 0.07 1.31
CA LEU A 105 19.16 -0.39 1.59
C LEU A 105 18.10 0.45 0.87
N GLY A 106 18.24 1.77 0.90
CA GLY A 106 17.34 2.67 0.19
C GLY A 106 17.37 2.46 -1.33
N LEU A 107 18.57 2.27 -1.89
CA LEU A 107 18.75 1.97 -3.32
C LEU A 107 18.18 0.58 -3.68
N MET A 108 18.39 -0.44 -2.83
CA MET A 108 17.75 -1.75 -3.03
C MET A 108 16.22 -1.60 -3.10
N LEU A 109 15.62 -0.89 -2.16
CA LEU A 109 14.18 -0.67 -2.16
C LEU A 109 13.73 0.11 -3.40
N PHE A 110 14.48 1.12 -3.81
CA PHE A 110 14.19 1.89 -5.02
C PHE A 110 14.11 0.97 -6.24
N PHE A 111 15.13 0.15 -6.51
CA PHE A 111 15.15 -0.74 -7.68
C PHE A 111 14.11 -1.87 -7.58
N ILE A 112 13.87 -2.41 -6.39
CA ILE A 112 12.81 -3.41 -6.17
C ILE A 112 11.44 -2.82 -6.50
N LEU A 113 11.15 -1.59 -6.09
CA LEU A 113 9.86 -0.93 -6.34
C LEU A 113 9.75 -0.36 -7.75
N PHE A 114 10.86 0.06 -8.34
CA PHE A 114 10.95 0.40 -9.76
C PHE A 114 10.54 -0.80 -10.62
N ASN A 115 11.16 -1.95 -10.41
CA ASN A 115 10.80 -3.20 -11.08
C ASN A 115 9.34 -3.60 -10.81
N TYR A 116 8.92 -3.50 -9.54
CA TYR A 116 7.56 -3.82 -9.15
C TYR A 116 6.51 -3.01 -9.93
N THR A 117 6.75 -1.72 -10.13
CA THR A 117 5.82 -0.86 -10.88
C THR A 117 5.75 -1.25 -12.34
N ILE A 118 6.90 -1.50 -12.99
CA ILE A 118 6.95 -1.98 -14.38
C ILE A 118 6.18 -3.30 -14.51
N LEU A 119 6.47 -4.28 -13.66
CA LEU A 119 5.82 -5.58 -13.68
C LEU A 119 4.31 -5.49 -13.46
N ARG A 120 3.88 -4.64 -12.52
CA ARG A 120 2.48 -4.42 -12.18
C ARG A 120 1.71 -3.80 -13.35
N ASP A 121 2.27 -2.79 -14.00
CA ASP A 121 1.61 -2.13 -15.13
C ASP A 121 1.60 -3.06 -16.35
N THR A 122 2.72 -3.74 -16.64
CA THR A 122 2.85 -4.69 -17.74
C THR A 122 1.90 -5.89 -17.61
N LYS A 123 1.74 -6.47 -16.42
CA LYS A 123 0.85 -7.62 -16.22
C LYS A 123 -0.61 -7.29 -16.54
N ASP A 124 -1.04 -6.06 -16.17
CA ASP A 124 -2.39 -5.60 -16.44
C ASP A 124 -2.59 -5.36 -17.94
N VAL A 125 -1.62 -4.75 -18.61
CA VAL A 125 -1.65 -4.60 -20.08
C VAL A 125 -1.79 -5.96 -20.75
N LEU A 126 -0.91 -6.92 -20.43
CA LEU A 126 -0.90 -8.25 -21.04
C LEU A 126 -2.26 -8.96 -20.93
N VAL A 127 -2.86 -9.01 -19.73
CA VAL A 127 -4.09 -9.78 -19.56
C VAL A 127 -5.34 -9.03 -20.03
N ILE A 128 -5.38 -7.70 -19.90
CA ILE A 128 -6.56 -6.90 -20.25
C ILE A 128 -6.66 -6.71 -21.78
N THR A 129 -5.53 -6.47 -22.45
CA THR A 129 -5.51 -6.23 -23.90
C THR A 129 -5.33 -7.50 -24.73
N ALA A 130 -5.21 -8.67 -24.09
CA ALA A 130 -5.14 -9.95 -24.75
C ALA A 130 -6.37 -10.25 -25.64
N PRO A 131 -6.21 -11.08 -26.69
CA PRO A 131 -7.35 -11.51 -27.52
C PRO A 131 -8.45 -12.16 -26.69
N ASN A 132 -9.69 -11.77 -26.94
CA ASN A 132 -10.90 -12.26 -26.25
C ASN A 132 -10.83 -12.16 -24.72
N SER A 133 -10.17 -11.13 -24.20
CA SER A 133 -9.98 -10.87 -22.78
C SER A 133 -10.38 -9.43 -22.43
N GLY A 134 -10.46 -9.12 -21.14
CA GLY A 134 -10.80 -7.80 -20.62
C GLY A 134 -10.51 -7.66 -19.13
N ALA A 135 -10.96 -6.57 -18.52
CA ALA A 135 -10.73 -6.35 -17.10
C ALA A 135 -11.49 -7.34 -16.20
N GLU A 136 -12.56 -7.96 -16.71
CA GLU A 136 -13.35 -9.01 -16.05
C GLU A 136 -12.54 -10.27 -15.71
N ILE A 137 -11.39 -10.50 -16.36
CA ILE A 137 -10.48 -11.62 -16.05
C ILE A 137 -9.81 -11.43 -14.68
N ILE A 138 -9.62 -10.18 -14.22
CA ILE A 138 -8.84 -9.87 -13.01
C ILE A 138 -9.43 -10.49 -11.74
N PRO A 139 -10.74 -10.42 -11.45
CA PRO A 139 -11.33 -11.11 -10.29
C PRO A 139 -11.07 -12.62 -10.29
N PHE A 140 -11.17 -13.25 -11.46
CA PHE A 140 -10.93 -14.69 -11.60
C PHE A 140 -9.45 -15.05 -11.42
N LEU A 141 -8.51 -14.28 -12.00
CA LEU A 141 -7.09 -14.45 -11.77
C LEU A 141 -6.71 -14.31 -10.30
N LYS A 142 -7.27 -13.32 -9.60
CA LYS A 142 -7.00 -13.12 -8.17
C LYS A 142 -7.44 -14.31 -7.32
N THR A 143 -8.58 -14.89 -7.62
CA THR A 143 -9.19 -15.98 -6.83
C THR A 143 -8.61 -17.34 -7.20
N TYR A 144 -8.61 -17.68 -8.51
CA TYR A 144 -8.32 -19.04 -8.94
C TYR A 144 -6.87 -19.31 -9.31
N VAL A 145 -6.07 -18.26 -9.54
CA VAL A 145 -4.66 -18.42 -9.92
C VAL A 145 -3.74 -17.85 -8.85
N ASN A 146 -3.92 -16.58 -8.46
CA ASN A 146 -2.99 -15.94 -7.53
C ASN A 146 -3.06 -16.51 -6.11
N LEU A 147 -4.26 -16.81 -5.61
CA LEU A 147 -4.41 -17.32 -4.24
C LEU A 147 -3.76 -18.70 -4.07
N PRO A 148 -4.04 -19.72 -4.93
CA PRO A 148 -3.34 -21.00 -4.85
C PRO A 148 -1.82 -20.87 -5.05
N SER A 149 -1.40 -20.01 -5.99
CA SER A 149 0.03 -19.78 -6.25
C SER A 149 0.74 -19.15 -5.06
N ALA A 150 0.09 -18.21 -4.35
CA ALA A 150 0.65 -17.60 -3.15
C ALA A 150 0.82 -18.63 -2.01
N ILE A 151 -0.14 -19.54 -1.84
CA ILE A 151 -0.05 -20.65 -0.88
C ILE A 151 1.09 -21.58 -1.26
N GLY A 152 1.13 -22.03 -2.52
CA GLY A 152 2.18 -22.90 -3.04
C GLY A 152 3.58 -22.29 -2.88
N PHE A 153 3.72 -20.99 -3.17
CA PHE A 153 4.99 -20.30 -2.99
C PHE A 153 5.39 -20.20 -1.51
N THR A 154 4.42 -19.97 -0.61
CA THR A 154 4.71 -19.92 0.84
C THR A 154 5.28 -21.25 1.32
N LEU A 155 4.74 -22.36 0.86
CA LEU A 155 5.26 -23.72 1.16
C LEU A 155 6.65 -23.93 0.56
N LEU A 156 6.85 -23.51 -0.70
CA LEU A 156 8.15 -23.58 -1.37
C LEU A 156 9.20 -22.75 -0.62
N TYR A 157 8.87 -21.49 -0.28
CA TYR A 157 9.77 -20.59 0.45
C TYR A 157 10.17 -21.15 1.82
N SER A 158 9.20 -21.70 2.56
CA SER A 158 9.48 -22.39 3.83
C SER A 158 10.40 -23.59 3.65
N SER A 159 10.19 -24.40 2.62
CA SER A 159 11.05 -25.53 2.26
C SER A 159 12.47 -25.09 1.90
N LEU A 160 12.61 -23.99 1.15
CA LEU A 160 13.92 -23.43 0.80
C LEU A 160 14.67 -22.93 2.05
N LEU A 161 14.00 -22.24 2.97
CA LEU A 161 14.61 -21.78 4.24
C LEU A 161 15.06 -22.92 5.15
N ASN A 162 14.40 -24.08 5.06
CA ASN A 162 14.81 -25.27 5.81
C ASN A 162 16.06 -25.96 5.23
N ARG A 163 16.35 -25.71 3.94
CA ARG A 163 17.45 -26.39 3.21
C ARG A 163 18.64 -25.48 2.92
N MET A 164 18.44 -24.18 2.90
CA MET A 164 19.47 -23.21 2.52
C MET A 164 19.48 -22.01 3.47
N SER A 165 20.64 -21.33 3.56
CA SER A 165 20.74 -20.07 4.31
C SER A 165 19.84 -18.99 3.68
N SER A 166 19.35 -18.04 4.49
CA SER A 166 18.50 -16.92 4.02
C SER A 166 19.13 -16.16 2.86
N GLU A 167 20.45 -16.04 2.84
CA GLU A 167 21.19 -15.41 1.74
C GLU A 167 21.07 -16.20 0.43
N LYS A 168 21.29 -17.51 0.47
CA LYS A 168 21.14 -18.38 -0.71
C LYS A 168 19.70 -18.36 -1.20
N VAL A 169 18.72 -18.37 -0.30
CA VAL A 169 17.30 -18.27 -0.65
C VAL A 169 17.03 -16.95 -1.38
N PHE A 170 17.59 -15.82 -0.90
CA PHE A 170 17.46 -14.54 -1.57
C PHE A 170 17.91 -14.60 -3.02
N TYR A 171 19.13 -15.07 -3.29
CA TYR A 171 19.64 -15.15 -4.66
C TYR A 171 18.86 -16.16 -5.52
N THR A 172 18.50 -17.31 -4.98
CA THR A 172 17.73 -18.34 -5.70
C THR A 172 16.39 -17.80 -6.16
N VAL A 173 15.65 -17.15 -5.27
CA VAL A 173 14.34 -16.58 -5.58
C VAL A 173 14.47 -15.43 -6.57
N MET A 174 15.41 -14.50 -6.34
CA MET A 174 15.65 -13.38 -7.26
C MET A 174 16.02 -13.86 -8.64
N THR A 175 16.98 -14.80 -8.76
CA THR A 175 17.39 -15.36 -10.05
C THR A 175 16.21 -16.03 -10.76
N GLY A 176 15.38 -16.80 -10.02
CA GLY A 176 14.18 -17.42 -10.59
C GLY A 176 13.22 -16.41 -11.22
N PHE A 177 12.91 -15.32 -10.53
CA PHE A 177 12.06 -14.25 -11.07
C PHE A 177 12.69 -13.58 -12.28
N LEU A 178 13.96 -13.19 -12.22
CA LEU A 178 14.64 -12.48 -13.30
C LEU A 178 14.79 -13.35 -14.55
N THR A 179 15.14 -14.63 -14.38
CA THR A 179 15.19 -15.60 -15.49
C THR A 179 13.83 -15.75 -16.15
N PHE A 180 12.76 -15.86 -15.35
CA PHE A 180 11.42 -15.97 -15.90
C PHE A 180 11.04 -14.72 -16.71
N PHE A 181 11.21 -13.51 -16.17
CA PHE A 181 10.82 -12.29 -16.86
C PHE A 181 11.65 -12.03 -18.13
N GLY A 182 12.95 -12.34 -18.09
CA GLY A 182 13.81 -12.29 -19.28
C GLY A 182 13.40 -13.32 -20.33
N ALA A 183 13.19 -14.57 -19.94
CA ALA A 183 12.71 -15.63 -20.83
C ALA A 183 11.30 -15.35 -21.37
N PHE A 184 10.44 -14.73 -20.56
CA PHE A 184 9.11 -14.36 -21.01
C PHE A 184 9.16 -13.41 -22.20
N ALA A 185 9.94 -12.35 -22.13
CA ALA A 185 10.04 -11.37 -23.20
C ALA A 185 10.80 -11.93 -24.43
N GLY A 186 11.93 -12.64 -24.20
CA GLY A 186 12.79 -13.11 -25.30
C GLY A 186 12.34 -14.42 -25.95
N ILE A 187 11.60 -15.28 -25.24
CA ILE A 187 11.26 -16.64 -25.71
C ILE A 187 9.76 -16.88 -25.71
N ILE A 188 9.08 -16.69 -24.57
CA ILE A 188 7.68 -17.09 -24.42
C ILE A 188 6.76 -16.18 -25.23
N TYR A 189 6.92 -14.87 -25.11
CA TYR A 189 6.05 -13.92 -25.81
C TYR A 189 6.19 -13.98 -27.34
N PRO A 190 7.38 -14.07 -27.95
CA PRO A 190 7.49 -14.26 -29.41
C PRO A 190 6.79 -15.52 -29.89
N ASN A 191 6.83 -16.61 -29.13
CA ASN A 191 6.23 -17.90 -29.49
C ASN A 191 4.77 -18.06 -29.00
N ARG A 192 4.12 -16.97 -28.54
CA ARG A 192 2.76 -17.01 -27.96
C ARG A 192 1.72 -17.66 -28.88
N MET A 193 1.84 -17.49 -30.20
CA MET A 193 0.91 -18.07 -31.16
C MET A 193 0.94 -19.61 -31.18
N LEU A 194 2.10 -20.19 -30.88
CA LEU A 194 2.26 -21.65 -30.78
C LEU A 194 1.85 -22.17 -29.39
N LEU A 195 2.07 -21.37 -28.37
CA LEU A 195 1.83 -21.77 -26.98
C LEU A 195 0.38 -21.62 -26.55
N HIS A 196 -0.37 -20.72 -27.18
CA HIS A 196 -1.75 -20.44 -26.80
C HIS A 196 -2.72 -21.40 -27.48
N PRO A 197 -3.58 -22.14 -26.73
CA PRO A 197 -4.52 -23.13 -27.27
C PRO A 197 -5.77 -22.46 -27.87
N ASN A 198 -5.58 -21.64 -28.93
CA ASN A 198 -6.65 -20.82 -29.49
C ASN A 198 -7.85 -21.67 -29.96
N ALA A 199 -7.61 -22.74 -30.72
CA ALA A 199 -8.68 -23.60 -31.23
C ALA A 199 -9.49 -24.28 -30.11
N ALA A 200 -8.81 -24.78 -29.07
CA ALA A 200 -9.49 -25.36 -27.92
C ALA A 200 -10.31 -24.32 -27.12
N ALA A 201 -9.78 -23.10 -27.00
CA ALA A 201 -10.48 -22.00 -26.34
C ALA A 201 -11.71 -21.54 -27.15
N ASP A 202 -11.62 -21.50 -28.50
CA ASP A 202 -12.77 -21.18 -29.36
C ASP A 202 -13.85 -22.25 -29.24
N TRP A 203 -13.47 -23.52 -29.24
CA TRP A 203 -14.38 -24.63 -29.02
C TRP A 203 -15.06 -24.52 -27.65
N LEU A 204 -14.33 -24.27 -26.55
CA LEU A 204 -14.90 -24.05 -25.22
C LEU A 204 -15.88 -22.86 -25.18
N SER A 205 -15.54 -21.78 -25.86
CA SER A 205 -16.37 -20.57 -25.90
C SER A 205 -17.70 -20.77 -26.63
N SER A 206 -17.78 -21.76 -27.54
CA SER A 206 -19.00 -22.00 -28.35
C SER A 206 -20.16 -22.60 -27.58
N PHE A 207 -19.89 -23.32 -26.49
CA PHE A 207 -20.93 -24.00 -25.71
C PHE A 207 -21.00 -23.62 -24.23
N LEU A 208 -19.94 -22.97 -23.68
CA LEU A 208 -19.92 -22.56 -22.29
C LEU A 208 -20.73 -21.27 -22.07
N PRO A 209 -21.50 -21.18 -20.97
CA PRO A 209 -22.20 -19.97 -20.57
C PRO A 209 -21.24 -18.78 -20.40
N ALA A 210 -21.75 -17.55 -20.59
CA ALA A 210 -20.98 -16.30 -20.52
C ALA A 210 -20.15 -16.14 -19.23
N PHE A 211 -20.60 -16.68 -18.10
CA PHE A 211 -19.85 -16.67 -16.84
C PHE A 211 -18.46 -17.34 -16.93
N PHE A 212 -18.33 -18.36 -17.78
CA PHE A 212 -17.07 -19.09 -17.95
C PHE A 212 -16.10 -18.40 -18.92
N LEU A 213 -16.54 -17.41 -19.70
CA LEU A 213 -15.67 -16.74 -20.68
C LEU A 213 -14.40 -16.12 -20.07
N PRO A 214 -14.41 -15.52 -18.87
CA PRO A 214 -13.17 -15.07 -18.23
C PRO A 214 -12.20 -16.23 -17.93
N LEU A 215 -12.70 -17.41 -17.55
CA LEU A 215 -11.87 -18.61 -17.32
C LEU A 215 -11.32 -19.16 -18.63
N VAL A 216 -12.12 -19.16 -19.70
CA VAL A 216 -11.65 -19.54 -21.05
C VAL A 216 -10.60 -18.55 -21.54
N ALA A 217 -10.73 -17.25 -21.25
CA ALA A 217 -9.72 -16.25 -21.58
C ALA A 217 -8.40 -16.47 -20.81
N ILE A 218 -8.48 -16.92 -19.54
CA ILE A 218 -7.30 -17.33 -18.76
C ILE A 218 -6.62 -18.53 -19.41
N PHE A 219 -7.39 -19.55 -19.80
CA PHE A 219 -6.89 -20.75 -20.48
C PHE A 219 -6.27 -20.42 -21.83
N ARG A 220 -6.96 -19.61 -22.66
CA ARG A 220 -6.43 -19.12 -23.95
C ARG A 220 -5.08 -18.44 -23.80
N ASN A 221 -5.00 -17.50 -22.87
CA ASN A 221 -3.83 -16.64 -22.65
C ASN A 221 -3.03 -17.08 -21.41
N TRP A 222 -2.86 -18.40 -21.21
CA TRP A 222 -2.27 -18.95 -19.99
C TRP A 222 -0.87 -18.42 -19.66
N THR A 223 -0.07 -18.11 -20.69
CA THR A 223 1.28 -17.54 -20.46
C THR A 223 1.20 -16.14 -19.87
N TYR A 224 0.19 -15.34 -20.24
CA TYR A 224 -0.06 -14.02 -19.66
C TYR A 224 -0.62 -14.12 -18.24
N ALA A 225 -1.45 -15.13 -17.97
CA ALA A 225 -1.91 -15.44 -16.62
C ALA A 225 -0.75 -15.86 -15.71
N LEU A 226 0.20 -16.62 -16.21
CA LEU A 226 1.44 -16.97 -15.51
C LEU A 226 2.29 -15.73 -15.22
N PHE A 227 2.50 -14.87 -16.22
CA PHE A 227 3.18 -13.58 -16.03
C PHE A 227 2.48 -12.72 -14.96
N TYR A 228 1.15 -12.61 -15.04
CA TYR A 228 0.33 -11.86 -14.09
C TYR A 228 0.55 -12.34 -12.67
N THR A 229 0.57 -13.64 -12.47
CA THR A 229 0.74 -14.26 -11.16
C THR A 229 2.14 -14.01 -10.60
N LEU A 230 3.20 -14.23 -11.37
CA LEU A 230 4.56 -14.02 -10.93
C LEU A 230 4.86 -12.53 -10.69
N ALA A 231 4.32 -11.63 -11.52
CA ALA A 231 4.41 -10.19 -11.30
C ALA A 231 3.70 -9.74 -10.01
N ASN A 232 2.55 -10.34 -9.67
CA ASN A 232 1.90 -10.13 -8.37
C ASN A 232 2.74 -10.66 -7.19
N MET A 233 3.37 -11.82 -7.38
CA MET A 233 4.22 -12.42 -6.36
C MET A 233 5.48 -11.60 -6.09
N TRP A 234 5.99 -10.84 -7.07
CA TRP A 234 7.11 -9.92 -6.83
C TRP A 234 6.84 -8.98 -5.64
N GLY A 235 5.65 -8.39 -5.54
CA GLY A 235 5.28 -7.52 -4.43
C GLY A 235 5.22 -8.23 -3.08
N SER A 236 4.65 -9.43 -3.01
CA SER A 236 4.54 -10.17 -1.75
C SER A 236 5.84 -10.87 -1.35
N VAL A 237 6.62 -11.33 -2.32
CA VAL A 237 7.85 -12.10 -2.08
C VAL A 237 9.06 -11.17 -1.98
N VAL A 238 9.38 -10.44 -3.08
CA VAL A 238 10.61 -9.66 -3.12
C VAL A 238 10.54 -8.45 -2.21
N VAL A 239 9.41 -7.70 -2.22
CA VAL A 239 9.27 -6.54 -1.35
C VAL A 239 9.06 -6.96 0.10
N SER A 240 8.06 -7.84 0.38
CA SER A 240 7.63 -8.08 1.76
C SER A 240 8.47 -9.14 2.48
N LEU A 241 8.84 -10.25 1.82
CA LEU A 241 9.61 -11.31 2.47
C LEU A 241 11.11 -11.06 2.37
N LEU A 242 11.64 -10.82 1.17
CA LEU A 242 13.09 -10.72 0.99
C LEU A 242 13.63 -9.38 1.50
N PHE A 243 13.11 -8.25 1.00
CA PHE A 243 13.64 -6.95 1.38
C PHE A 243 13.33 -6.58 2.84
N TRP A 244 12.05 -6.58 3.24
CA TRP A 244 11.69 -6.19 4.59
C TRP A 244 12.15 -7.21 5.64
N GLY A 245 12.22 -8.49 5.28
CA GLY A 245 12.86 -9.52 6.11
C GLY A 245 14.31 -9.14 6.40
N PHE A 246 15.11 -8.94 5.36
CA PHE A 246 16.52 -8.55 5.46
C PHE A 246 16.71 -7.20 6.17
N ALA A 247 15.97 -6.15 5.77
CA ALA A 247 16.07 -4.82 6.38
C ALA A 247 15.81 -4.86 7.89
N ASN A 248 14.78 -5.60 8.32
CA ASN A 248 14.45 -5.77 9.74
C ASN A 248 15.50 -6.59 10.48
N ASP A 249 16.22 -7.48 9.80
CA ASP A 249 17.28 -8.28 10.43
C ASP A 249 18.50 -7.45 10.81
N ILE A 250 18.82 -6.47 10.00
CA ILE A 250 20.04 -5.69 10.18
C ILE A 250 19.82 -4.31 10.84
N THR A 251 18.56 -3.85 10.95
CA THR A 251 18.23 -2.49 11.43
C THR A 251 17.79 -2.52 12.89
N THR A 252 18.24 -1.56 13.71
CA THR A 252 17.76 -1.39 15.09
C THR A 252 16.39 -0.70 15.12
N VAL A 253 15.66 -0.78 16.24
CA VAL A 253 14.35 -0.13 16.38
C VAL A 253 14.45 1.38 16.22
N ASP A 254 15.50 1.98 16.76
CA ASP A 254 15.70 3.44 16.69
C ASP A 254 16.11 3.90 15.28
N GLU A 255 16.94 3.12 14.58
CA GLU A 255 17.22 3.32 13.16
C GLU A 255 15.94 3.19 12.32
N ALA A 256 15.12 2.17 12.59
CA ALA A 256 13.86 1.96 11.87
C ALA A 256 12.89 3.14 12.05
N LYS A 257 12.70 3.63 13.30
CA LYS A 257 11.87 4.81 13.57
C LYS A 257 12.31 6.05 12.78
N LYS A 258 13.62 6.25 12.65
CA LYS A 258 14.20 7.42 12.00
C LYS A 258 14.19 7.33 10.47
N TYR A 259 14.47 6.14 9.91
CA TYR A 259 14.80 5.99 8.50
C TYR A 259 13.73 5.30 7.64
N TYR A 260 12.87 4.44 8.21
CA TYR A 260 11.80 3.80 7.44
C TYR A 260 10.79 4.80 6.83
N PRO A 261 10.48 5.94 7.46
CA PRO A 261 9.71 6.98 6.78
C PRO A 261 10.37 7.51 5.50
N LEU A 262 11.71 7.59 5.46
CA LEU A 262 12.45 7.98 4.25
C LEU A 262 12.36 6.92 3.15
N PHE A 263 12.30 5.63 3.51
CA PHE A 263 12.07 4.56 2.55
C PHE A 263 10.68 4.67 1.91
N GLY A 264 9.67 5.10 2.66
CA GLY A 264 8.34 5.40 2.12
C GLY A 264 8.36 6.55 1.11
N LEU A 265 9.17 7.58 1.32
CA LEU A 265 9.37 8.66 0.34
C LEU A 265 10.10 8.14 -0.89
N MET A 266 11.17 7.36 -0.71
CA MET A 266 11.94 6.75 -1.82
C MET A 266 11.07 5.86 -2.69
N ALA A 267 10.10 5.18 -2.11
CA ALA A 267 9.12 4.36 -2.83
C ALA A 267 8.29 5.17 -3.83
N ASN A 268 7.88 6.38 -3.46
CA ASN A 268 7.14 7.26 -4.38
C ASN A 268 8.06 7.81 -5.48
N VAL A 269 9.32 8.07 -5.17
CA VAL A 269 10.33 8.44 -6.17
C VAL A 269 10.51 7.31 -7.17
N ALA A 270 10.65 6.05 -6.73
CA ALA A 270 10.72 4.89 -7.61
C ALA A 270 9.50 4.79 -8.53
N LEU A 271 8.31 5.07 -8.01
CA LEU A 271 7.06 5.06 -8.78
C LEU A 271 7.04 6.15 -9.88
N ILE A 272 7.56 7.33 -9.60
CA ILE A 272 7.69 8.42 -10.58
C ILE A 272 8.63 7.99 -11.72
N PHE A 273 9.82 7.51 -11.39
CA PHE A 273 10.82 7.12 -12.39
C PHE A 273 10.37 5.93 -13.23
N SER A 274 9.78 4.91 -12.61
CA SER A 274 9.26 3.75 -13.34
C SER A 274 8.10 4.12 -14.26
N GLY A 275 7.20 5.01 -13.82
CA GLY A 275 6.12 5.51 -14.65
C GLY A 275 6.61 6.27 -15.88
N GLN A 276 7.63 7.14 -15.72
CA GLN A 276 8.26 7.83 -16.85
C GLN A 276 8.96 6.86 -17.80
N TYR A 277 9.63 5.83 -17.27
CA TYR A 277 10.27 4.80 -18.08
C TYR A 277 9.23 4.01 -18.89
N VAL A 278 8.13 3.56 -18.28
CA VAL A 278 7.02 2.87 -18.98
C VAL A 278 6.44 3.77 -20.08
N LYS A 279 6.20 5.05 -19.80
CA LYS A 279 5.75 6.02 -20.78
C LYS A 279 6.71 6.16 -21.95
N TYR A 280 7.99 6.33 -21.66
CA TYR A 280 9.04 6.47 -22.68
C TYR A 280 9.10 5.25 -23.59
N VAL A 281 9.19 4.06 -23.02
CA VAL A 281 9.24 2.80 -23.78
C VAL A 281 7.99 2.62 -24.65
N SER A 282 6.80 2.88 -24.09
CA SER A 282 5.54 2.76 -24.86
C SER A 282 5.43 3.79 -25.98
N GLY A 283 6.14 4.92 -25.89
CA GLY A 283 6.21 5.95 -26.92
C GLY A 283 7.12 5.59 -28.09
N LEU A 284 8.09 4.68 -27.92
CA LEU A 284 9.05 4.29 -28.98
C LEU A 284 8.41 3.58 -30.18
N ARG A 285 7.15 3.14 -30.06
CA ARG A 285 6.41 2.47 -31.14
C ARG A 285 6.40 3.24 -32.46
N THR A 286 6.42 4.58 -32.38
CA THR A 286 6.37 5.46 -33.55
C THR A 286 7.65 5.46 -34.36
N SER A 287 8.76 4.96 -33.83
CA SER A 287 10.06 4.88 -34.46
C SER A 287 10.40 3.47 -35.01
N LEU A 288 9.48 2.49 -34.86
CA LEU A 288 9.71 1.12 -35.28
C LEU A 288 9.41 0.96 -36.79
N PRO A 289 10.17 0.10 -37.50
CA PRO A 289 9.92 -0.18 -38.91
C PRO A 289 8.56 -0.88 -39.12
N ALA A 290 7.99 -0.70 -40.31
CA ALA A 290 6.71 -1.33 -40.67
C ALA A 290 6.85 -2.86 -40.60
N GLY A 291 5.88 -3.53 -39.95
CA GLY A 291 5.86 -4.98 -39.75
C GLY A 291 6.48 -5.48 -38.45
N ALA A 292 7.14 -4.63 -37.67
CA ALA A 292 7.57 -4.99 -36.31
C ALA A 292 6.36 -5.15 -35.35
N ASP A 293 6.51 -5.99 -34.32
CA ASP A 293 5.55 -6.05 -33.19
C ASP A 293 5.87 -4.92 -32.18
N PRO A 294 5.09 -3.82 -32.16
CA PRO A 294 5.42 -2.67 -31.32
C PRO A 294 5.32 -2.99 -29.84
N TRP A 295 4.38 -3.88 -29.46
CA TRP A 295 4.23 -4.26 -28.06
C TRP A 295 5.33 -5.24 -27.63
N GLY A 296 5.72 -6.19 -28.50
CA GLY A 296 6.84 -7.08 -28.23
C GLY A 296 8.15 -6.33 -28.02
N ALA A 297 8.43 -5.30 -28.83
CA ALA A 297 9.60 -4.44 -28.65
C ALA A 297 9.56 -3.68 -27.30
N SER A 298 8.40 -3.10 -26.96
CA SER A 298 8.20 -2.43 -25.67
C SER A 298 8.38 -3.41 -24.51
N LEU A 299 7.80 -4.60 -24.60
CA LEU A 299 7.92 -5.64 -23.57
C LEU A 299 9.37 -6.08 -23.35
N ASN A 300 10.14 -6.23 -24.41
CA ASN A 300 11.58 -6.56 -24.32
C ASN A 300 12.35 -5.47 -23.54
N LEU A 301 12.12 -4.20 -23.83
CA LEU A 301 12.77 -3.10 -23.12
C LEU A 301 12.33 -3.00 -21.65
N LEU A 302 11.04 -3.22 -21.38
CA LEU A 302 10.52 -3.22 -20.01
C LEU A 302 11.13 -4.38 -19.19
N MET A 303 11.21 -5.59 -19.76
CA MET A 303 11.80 -6.73 -19.06
C MET A 303 13.33 -6.64 -18.97
N ALA A 304 14.00 -6.05 -19.94
CA ALA A 304 15.43 -5.74 -19.84
C ALA A 304 15.72 -4.80 -18.65
N ALA A 305 14.90 -3.77 -18.45
CA ALA A 305 15.03 -2.90 -17.29
C ALA A 305 14.77 -3.64 -15.97
N VAL A 306 13.78 -4.55 -15.94
CA VAL A 306 13.49 -5.38 -14.74
C VAL A 306 14.68 -6.30 -14.43
N VAL A 307 15.27 -6.94 -15.43
CA VAL A 307 16.45 -7.81 -15.25
C VAL A 307 17.66 -6.99 -14.81
N ALA A 308 17.92 -5.85 -15.44
CA ALA A 308 19.01 -4.95 -15.05
C ALA A 308 18.84 -4.43 -13.62
N GLY A 309 17.65 -3.91 -13.28
CA GLY A 309 17.33 -3.44 -11.92
C GLY A 309 17.45 -4.56 -10.87
N GLY A 310 17.00 -5.78 -11.22
CA GLY A 310 17.18 -6.95 -10.35
C GLY A 310 18.65 -7.33 -10.17
N GLY A 311 19.47 -7.22 -11.23
CA GLY A 311 20.93 -7.38 -11.16
C GLY A 311 21.58 -6.37 -10.20
N VAL A 312 21.16 -5.10 -10.26
CA VAL A 312 21.59 -4.07 -9.30
C VAL A 312 21.20 -4.44 -7.87
N VAL A 313 19.97 -4.93 -7.63
CA VAL A 313 19.53 -5.39 -6.31
C VAL A 313 20.42 -6.52 -5.78
N MET A 314 20.76 -7.52 -6.63
CA MET A 314 21.66 -8.61 -6.24
C MET A 314 23.08 -8.11 -5.94
N GLY A 315 23.58 -7.15 -6.74
CA GLY A 315 24.87 -6.51 -6.51
C GLY A 315 24.91 -5.72 -5.19
N LEU A 316 23.85 -4.94 -4.91
CA LEU A 316 23.72 -4.22 -3.63
C LEU A 316 23.62 -5.17 -2.44
N MET A 317 22.89 -6.30 -2.59
CA MET A 317 22.83 -7.34 -1.57
C MET A 317 24.24 -7.92 -1.30
N ARG A 318 25.00 -8.20 -2.37
CA ARG A 318 26.39 -8.66 -2.22
C ARG A 318 27.27 -7.64 -1.51
N PHE A 319 27.15 -6.36 -1.87
CA PHE A 319 27.83 -5.27 -1.20
C PHE A 319 27.47 -5.19 0.29
N MET A 320 26.19 -5.32 0.63
CA MET A 320 25.73 -5.36 2.02
C MET A 320 26.37 -6.51 2.80
N GLN A 321 26.43 -7.70 2.21
CA GLN A 321 27.04 -8.88 2.83
C GLN A 321 28.53 -8.74 3.06
N THR A 322 29.26 -8.19 2.10
CA THR A 322 30.73 -8.11 2.15
C THR A 322 31.26 -6.89 2.88
N CYS A 323 30.55 -5.76 2.87
CA CYS A 323 31.06 -4.49 3.36
C CYS A 323 30.31 -3.91 4.57
N VAL A 324 29.07 -4.37 4.83
CA VAL A 324 28.24 -3.81 5.91
C VAL A 324 28.02 -4.82 7.03
N LEU A 325 27.68 -6.08 6.71
CA LEU A 325 27.45 -7.11 7.73
C LEU A 325 28.74 -7.57 8.39
N THR A 326 29.87 -7.46 7.72
CA THR A 326 31.19 -7.76 8.27
C THR A 326 31.75 -6.66 9.18
N ASP A 327 31.13 -5.48 9.19
CA ASP A 327 31.57 -4.34 10.01
C ASP A 327 30.80 -4.32 11.34
N PRO A 328 31.46 -4.67 12.49
CA PRO A 328 30.80 -4.71 13.80
C PRO A 328 30.21 -3.36 14.23
N GLN A 329 30.65 -2.27 13.60
CA GLN A 329 30.14 -0.94 13.88
C GLN A 329 28.80 -0.66 13.17
N CYS A 330 28.46 -1.42 12.14
CA CYS A 330 27.23 -1.28 11.37
C CYS A 330 26.11 -2.20 11.84
N VAL A 331 26.46 -3.40 12.35
CA VAL A 331 25.48 -4.40 12.81
C VAL A 331 25.99 -5.01 14.13
N ASP A 332 25.13 -5.04 15.16
CA ASP A 332 25.45 -5.63 16.46
C ASP A 332 25.40 -7.17 16.35
N PRO A 333 26.53 -7.87 16.55
CA PRO A 333 26.58 -9.33 16.45
C PRO A 333 25.74 -10.06 17.51
N ASN A 334 25.41 -9.41 18.65
CA ASN A 334 24.63 -10.03 19.74
C ASN A 334 23.10 -9.95 19.54
N LYS A 335 22.63 -9.32 18.44
CA LYS A 335 21.21 -9.10 18.18
C LYS A 335 20.45 -10.36 17.78
N GLU A 336 21.11 -11.37 17.23
CA GLU A 336 20.49 -12.63 16.79
C GLU A 336 19.89 -13.44 17.95
N ALA A 337 20.46 -13.35 19.16
CA ALA A 337 20.03 -14.12 20.32
C ALA A 337 18.68 -13.67 20.94
N LYS A 338 18.22 -12.42 20.68
CA LYS A 338 17.01 -11.84 21.32
C LYS A 338 15.72 -12.01 20.53
N ARG A 339 15.72 -12.62 19.34
CA ARG A 339 14.60 -12.57 18.38
C ARG A 339 13.55 -13.68 18.44
N LYS A 340 13.71 -14.71 19.28
CA LYS A 340 12.67 -15.75 19.45
C LYS A 340 11.57 -15.34 20.44
N LYS A 341 10.91 -14.19 20.25
CA LYS A 341 9.60 -13.94 20.89
C LYS A 341 8.50 -14.44 19.95
N GLN A 342 7.76 -15.43 20.45
CA GLN A 342 6.60 -16.05 19.82
C GLN A 342 5.65 -15.03 19.23
N LYS A 343 5.37 -15.15 17.91
CA LYS A 343 4.16 -14.58 17.32
C LYS A 343 2.99 -15.39 17.89
N THR A 344 2.17 -14.79 18.74
CA THR A 344 0.85 -15.32 19.07
C THR A 344 0.01 -15.30 17.81
N SER A 345 -0.09 -16.42 17.11
CA SER A 345 -1.01 -16.60 16.01
C SER A 345 -2.37 -16.97 16.61
N MET A 346 -3.36 -16.09 16.48
CA MET A 346 -4.74 -16.44 16.80
C MET A 346 -5.31 -17.32 15.69
N SER A 347 -6.15 -18.31 16.07
CA SER A 347 -6.90 -19.09 15.09
C SER A 347 -7.94 -18.22 14.37
N MET A 348 -8.40 -18.67 13.20
CA MET A 348 -9.47 -17.99 12.46
C MET A 348 -10.76 -17.87 13.29
N ALA A 349 -11.09 -18.92 14.05
CA ALA A 349 -12.27 -18.97 14.93
C ALA A 349 -12.17 -17.96 16.07
N ASP A 350 -11.02 -17.89 16.75
CA ASP A 350 -10.79 -16.94 17.86
C ASP A 350 -10.80 -15.51 17.35
N SER A 351 -10.23 -15.25 16.18
CA SER A 351 -10.25 -13.94 15.54
C SER A 351 -11.67 -13.49 15.21
N THR A 352 -12.50 -14.39 14.69
CA THR A 352 -13.92 -14.11 14.38
C THR A 352 -14.71 -13.82 15.66
N LYS A 353 -14.53 -14.61 16.71
CA LYS A 353 -15.19 -14.42 18.00
C LYS A 353 -14.78 -13.09 18.65
N PHE A 354 -13.51 -12.74 18.55
CA PHE A 354 -13.00 -11.46 19.08
C PHE A 354 -13.57 -10.25 18.32
N LEU A 355 -13.66 -10.33 16.99
CA LEU A 355 -14.31 -9.31 16.15
C LEU A 355 -15.78 -9.13 16.49
N ALA A 356 -16.52 -10.22 16.72
CA ALA A 356 -17.94 -10.18 17.04
C ALA A 356 -18.21 -9.50 18.40
N ASN A 357 -17.34 -9.73 19.38
CA ASN A 357 -17.55 -9.29 20.75
C ASN A 357 -17.05 -7.85 21.05
N SER A 358 -16.17 -7.28 20.19
CA SER A 358 -15.62 -5.94 20.40
C SER A 358 -16.17 -4.95 19.35
N PRO A 359 -17.11 -4.05 19.72
CA PRO A 359 -17.60 -3.01 18.80
C PRO A 359 -16.46 -2.15 18.22
N TYR A 360 -15.48 -1.82 19.03
CA TYR A 360 -14.31 -1.04 18.62
C TYR A 360 -13.51 -1.72 17.50
N ILE A 361 -13.18 -3.00 17.69
CA ILE A 361 -12.39 -3.77 16.71
C ILE A 361 -13.23 -4.09 15.46
N ARG A 362 -14.53 -4.31 15.62
CA ARG A 362 -15.47 -4.50 14.50
C ARG A 362 -15.55 -3.25 13.63
N ASP A 363 -15.67 -2.06 14.21
CA ASP A 363 -15.66 -0.81 13.47
C ASP A 363 -14.33 -0.61 12.76
N LEU A 364 -13.20 -0.88 13.42
CA LEU A 364 -11.87 -0.82 12.81
C LEU A 364 -11.70 -1.82 11.64
N ALA A 365 -12.20 -3.04 11.80
CA ALA A 365 -12.20 -4.04 10.73
C ALA A 365 -13.08 -3.60 9.54
N THR A 366 -14.23 -2.98 9.82
CA THR A 366 -15.13 -2.43 8.80
C THR A 366 -14.43 -1.36 7.96
N LEU A 367 -13.61 -0.49 8.56
CA LEU A 367 -12.79 0.46 7.81
C LEU A 367 -11.86 -0.25 6.82
N VAL A 368 -11.17 -1.31 7.28
CA VAL A 368 -10.18 -2.04 6.48
C VAL A 368 -10.86 -2.82 5.35
N ILE A 369 -11.96 -3.51 5.65
CA ILE A 369 -12.76 -4.25 4.67
C ILE A 369 -13.36 -3.29 3.65
N GLY A 370 -13.97 -2.20 4.12
CA GLY A 370 -14.60 -1.18 3.27
C GLY A 370 -13.61 -0.58 2.28
N TYR A 371 -12.41 -0.20 2.73
CA TYR A 371 -11.36 0.27 1.83
C TYR A 371 -10.98 -0.77 0.77
N GLY A 372 -10.68 -2.01 1.20
CA GLY A 372 -10.23 -3.07 0.31
C GLY A 372 -11.25 -3.43 -0.76
N MET A 373 -12.52 -3.54 -0.38
CA MET A 373 -13.61 -3.84 -1.31
C MET A 373 -13.89 -2.67 -2.26
N ALA A 374 -13.98 -1.44 -1.73
CA ALA A 374 -14.27 -0.24 -2.51
C ALA A 374 -13.23 -0.03 -3.62
N ILE A 375 -11.95 -0.08 -3.28
CA ILE A 375 -10.89 0.12 -4.27
C ILE A 375 -10.86 -0.99 -5.33
N ASN A 376 -11.14 -2.24 -4.96
CA ASN A 376 -11.17 -3.35 -5.90
C ASN A 376 -12.31 -3.22 -6.92
N ILE A 377 -13.51 -2.84 -6.47
CA ILE A 377 -14.68 -2.61 -7.33
C ILE A 377 -14.39 -1.51 -8.35
N VAL A 378 -13.87 -0.37 -7.88
CA VAL A 378 -13.58 0.77 -8.75
C VAL A 378 -12.45 0.46 -9.73
N GLU A 379 -11.37 -0.17 -9.26
CA GLU A 379 -10.19 -0.45 -10.09
C GLU A 379 -10.52 -1.32 -11.30
N VAL A 380 -11.27 -2.40 -11.10
CA VAL A 380 -11.63 -3.32 -12.20
C VAL A 380 -12.58 -2.66 -13.18
N THR A 381 -13.60 -1.95 -12.69
CA THR A 381 -14.55 -1.22 -13.55
C THR A 381 -13.84 -0.11 -14.33
N TRP A 382 -12.95 0.63 -13.70
CA TRP A 382 -12.14 1.65 -14.36
C TRP A 382 -11.22 1.07 -15.43
N LYS A 383 -10.54 -0.04 -15.16
CA LYS A 383 -9.68 -0.73 -16.14
C LYS A 383 -10.46 -1.22 -17.36
N SER A 384 -11.73 -1.61 -17.18
CA SER A 384 -12.61 -1.94 -18.30
C SER A 384 -12.85 -0.73 -19.20
N LYS A 385 -13.17 0.44 -18.62
CA LYS A 385 -13.35 1.68 -19.38
C LYS A 385 -12.05 2.19 -19.98
N LEU A 386 -10.92 2.00 -19.29
CA LEU A 386 -9.59 2.31 -19.82
C LEU A 386 -9.26 1.47 -21.06
N LYS A 387 -9.57 0.17 -21.05
CA LYS A 387 -9.42 -0.70 -22.25
C LYS A 387 -10.28 -0.21 -23.41
N ALA A 388 -11.52 0.18 -23.14
CA ALA A 388 -12.42 0.69 -24.17
C ALA A 388 -11.90 2.00 -24.80
N ALA A 389 -11.24 2.86 -23.99
CA ALA A 389 -10.62 4.10 -24.49
C ALA A 389 -9.27 3.87 -25.17
N PHE A 390 -8.51 2.88 -24.71
CA PHE A 390 -7.16 2.54 -25.20
C PHE A 390 -7.06 1.04 -25.46
N PRO A 391 -7.59 0.53 -26.58
CA PRO A 391 -7.58 -0.89 -26.89
C PRO A 391 -6.18 -1.43 -27.26
N ASP A 392 -5.31 -0.57 -27.78
CA ASP A 392 -3.93 -0.90 -28.13
C ASP A 392 -3.04 -1.02 -26.88
N PRO A 393 -2.24 -2.12 -26.74
CA PRO A 393 -1.39 -2.35 -25.59
C PRO A 393 -0.41 -1.22 -25.27
N ASN A 394 0.22 -0.61 -26.28
CA ASN A 394 1.17 0.49 -26.08
C ASN A 394 0.48 1.77 -25.61
N SER A 395 -0.69 2.10 -26.17
CA SER A 395 -1.49 3.24 -25.74
C SER A 395 -2.00 3.06 -24.30
N TYR A 396 -2.44 1.86 -23.96
CA TYR A 396 -2.83 1.50 -22.58
C TYR A 396 -1.62 1.63 -21.64
N SER A 397 -0.47 1.07 -22.02
CA SER A 397 0.77 1.13 -21.23
C SER A 397 1.28 2.56 -21.05
N MET A 398 1.22 3.40 -22.10
CA MET A 398 1.58 4.82 -22.02
C MET A 398 0.70 5.56 -21.03
N PHE A 399 -0.62 5.33 -21.04
CA PHE A 399 -1.54 5.89 -20.06
C PHE A 399 -1.18 5.44 -18.65
N MET A 400 -0.91 4.14 -18.44
CA MET A 400 -0.51 3.59 -17.14
C MET A 400 0.82 4.17 -16.65
N GLY A 401 1.77 4.44 -17.54
CA GLY A 401 3.03 5.12 -17.19
C GLY A 401 2.79 6.55 -16.66
N ASN A 402 1.98 7.35 -17.37
CA ASN A 402 1.57 8.68 -16.89
C ASN A 402 0.86 8.60 -15.53
N PHE A 403 -0.06 7.67 -15.42
CA PHE A 403 -0.84 7.40 -14.24
C PHE A 403 0.03 7.00 -13.05
N SER A 404 1.02 6.13 -13.22
CA SER A 404 1.97 5.73 -12.16
C SER A 404 2.88 6.90 -11.74
N THR A 405 3.37 7.68 -12.70
CA THR A 405 4.15 8.92 -12.41
C THR A 405 3.36 9.88 -11.55
N MET A 406 2.17 10.20 -12.01
CA MET A 406 1.32 11.14 -11.31
C MET A 406 0.92 10.60 -9.92
N THR A 407 0.77 9.28 -9.78
CA THR A 407 0.58 8.59 -8.51
C THR A 407 1.70 8.90 -7.53
N GLY A 408 2.92 8.70 -7.92
CA GLY A 408 4.07 8.98 -7.07
C GLY A 408 4.10 10.43 -6.60
N ILE A 409 3.85 11.38 -7.52
CA ILE A 409 3.86 12.82 -7.22
C ILE A 409 2.80 13.17 -6.16
N VAL A 410 1.54 12.77 -6.38
CA VAL A 410 0.46 13.18 -5.46
C VAL A 410 0.54 12.45 -4.13
N THR A 411 0.91 11.16 -4.12
CA THR A 411 1.13 10.46 -2.85
C THR A 411 2.21 11.16 -2.03
N LEU A 412 3.30 11.54 -2.68
CA LEU A 412 4.37 12.29 -2.01
C LEU A 412 3.85 13.60 -1.40
N LEU A 413 3.12 14.39 -2.18
CA LEU A 413 2.53 15.65 -1.71
C LEU A 413 1.53 15.43 -0.57
N MET A 414 0.66 14.42 -0.68
CA MET A 414 -0.31 14.09 0.36
C MET A 414 0.34 13.55 1.63
N MET A 415 1.41 12.80 1.53
CA MET A 415 2.17 12.35 2.72
C MET A 415 2.80 13.53 3.47
N LEU A 416 3.29 14.54 2.76
CA LEU A 416 3.80 15.77 3.36
C LEU A 416 2.67 16.58 4.01
N GLY A 417 1.51 16.66 3.35
CA GLY A 417 0.33 17.38 3.85
C GLY A 417 -0.43 16.68 4.99
N GLY A 418 -0.33 15.36 5.10
CA GLY A 418 -1.08 14.57 6.06
C GLY A 418 -0.85 15.00 7.52
N ARG A 419 0.39 15.37 7.87
CA ARG A 419 0.73 15.89 9.20
C ARG A 419 -0.05 17.14 9.57
N ILE A 420 -0.31 18.01 8.61
CA ILE A 420 -1.07 19.26 8.82
C ILE A 420 -2.53 18.93 9.12
N ILE A 421 -3.10 17.94 8.41
CA ILE A 421 -4.48 17.50 8.61
C ILE A 421 -4.68 16.95 10.02
N PHE A 422 -3.81 16.05 10.48
CA PHE A 422 -3.87 15.52 11.85
C PHE A 422 -3.74 16.61 12.91
N LYS A 423 -2.80 17.57 12.70
CA LYS A 423 -2.57 18.65 13.65
C LYS A 423 -3.74 19.63 13.75
N ARG A 424 -4.41 19.94 12.62
CA ARG A 424 -5.47 20.96 12.59
C ARG A 424 -6.86 20.41 12.86
N PHE A 425 -7.16 19.20 12.37
CA PHE A 425 -8.52 18.66 12.34
C PHE A 425 -8.70 17.38 13.15
N GLY A 426 -7.61 16.81 13.66
CA GLY A 426 -7.64 15.62 14.51
C GLY A 426 -7.92 14.32 13.76
N TRP A 427 -8.05 13.23 14.53
CA TRP A 427 -8.18 11.86 14.04
C TRP A 427 -9.48 11.63 13.26
N GLY A 428 -10.62 12.13 13.77
CA GLY A 428 -11.94 11.87 13.18
C GLY A 428 -12.09 12.43 11.76
N VAL A 429 -11.61 13.64 11.50
CA VAL A 429 -11.62 14.24 10.17
C VAL A 429 -10.67 13.49 9.25
N ALA A 430 -9.45 13.17 9.72
CA ALA A 430 -8.48 12.41 8.93
C ALA A 430 -9.02 11.04 8.50
N ALA A 431 -9.74 10.33 9.38
CA ALA A 431 -10.36 9.03 9.09
C ALA A 431 -11.49 9.12 8.05
N LEU A 432 -12.22 10.25 7.98
CA LEU A 432 -13.34 10.45 7.07
C LEU A 432 -12.93 10.94 5.67
N ILE A 433 -11.77 11.57 5.51
CA ILE A 433 -11.33 12.09 4.21
C ILE A 433 -11.26 10.98 3.16
N THR A 434 -10.71 9.81 3.49
CA THR A 434 -10.57 8.71 2.54
C THR A 434 -11.90 8.20 2.01
N PRO A 435 -12.88 7.78 2.84
CA PRO A 435 -14.17 7.31 2.34
C PRO A 435 -14.97 8.40 1.62
N ILE A 436 -14.93 9.65 2.07
CA ILE A 436 -15.61 10.76 1.41
C ILE A 436 -15.00 11.02 0.01
N THR A 437 -13.68 10.99 -0.11
CA THR A 437 -12.99 11.12 -1.40
C THR A 437 -13.42 10.01 -2.37
N ILE A 438 -13.47 8.75 -1.91
CA ILE A 438 -13.89 7.63 -2.75
C ILE A 438 -15.38 7.74 -3.11
N LEU A 439 -16.23 8.21 -2.19
CA LEU A 439 -17.65 8.41 -2.44
C LEU A 439 -17.89 9.46 -3.54
N THR A 440 -17.30 10.63 -3.39
CA THR A 440 -17.54 11.76 -4.31
C THR A 440 -16.97 11.48 -5.70
N THR A 441 -15.72 11.02 -5.78
CA THR A 441 -15.08 10.70 -7.05
C THR A 441 -15.66 9.42 -7.68
N GLY A 442 -16.05 8.45 -6.86
CA GLY A 442 -16.73 7.22 -7.29
C GLY A 442 -18.12 7.52 -7.86
N ALA A 443 -18.92 8.36 -7.18
CA ALA A 443 -20.21 8.79 -7.68
C ALA A 443 -20.07 9.47 -9.05
N ALA A 444 -19.10 10.38 -9.21
CA ALA A 444 -18.82 11.02 -10.49
C ALA A 444 -18.42 10.02 -11.58
N PHE A 445 -17.53 9.06 -11.27
CA PHE A 445 -17.10 8.00 -12.19
C PHE A 445 -18.27 7.11 -12.64
N PHE A 446 -19.07 6.60 -11.69
CA PHE A 446 -20.19 5.74 -12.02
C PHE A 446 -21.30 6.48 -12.73
N SER A 447 -21.58 7.76 -12.39
CA SER A 447 -22.56 8.59 -13.11
C SER A 447 -22.18 8.76 -14.58
N LEU A 448 -20.94 9.11 -14.89
CA LEU A 448 -20.43 9.21 -16.25
C LEU A 448 -20.49 7.88 -17.01
N THR A 449 -20.26 6.78 -16.30
CA THR A 449 -20.26 5.45 -16.89
C THR A 449 -21.68 4.95 -17.20
N LEU A 450 -22.64 5.26 -16.32
CA LEU A 450 -24.03 4.77 -16.41
C LEU A 450 -24.92 5.68 -17.28
N PHE A 451 -24.64 6.99 -17.29
CA PHE A 451 -25.45 7.98 -17.99
C PHE A 451 -24.65 8.79 -19.03
N PRO A 452 -23.92 8.13 -19.97
CA PRO A 452 -23.03 8.82 -20.89
C PRO A 452 -23.80 9.83 -21.78
N GLY A 453 -25.05 9.53 -22.18
CA GLY A 453 -25.88 10.42 -22.97
C GLY A 453 -26.22 11.74 -22.27
N PHE A 454 -26.47 11.70 -20.96
CA PHE A 454 -26.71 12.91 -20.17
C PHE A 454 -25.49 13.83 -20.14
N PHE A 455 -24.29 13.26 -20.07
CA PHE A 455 -23.04 14.02 -20.01
C PHE A 455 -22.47 14.38 -21.38
N ALA A 456 -22.99 13.83 -22.49
CA ALA A 456 -22.47 14.07 -23.84
C ALA A 456 -22.41 15.57 -24.22
N PRO A 457 -23.42 16.43 -23.95
CA PRO A 457 -23.34 17.85 -24.26
C PRO A 457 -22.26 18.58 -23.44
N ILE A 458 -22.07 18.17 -22.19
CA ILE A 458 -21.07 18.76 -21.30
C ILE A 458 -19.66 18.38 -21.77
N THR A 459 -19.44 17.09 -22.07
CA THR A 459 -18.14 16.59 -22.53
C THR A 459 -17.77 17.15 -23.89
N ALA A 460 -18.73 17.32 -24.80
CA ALA A 460 -18.49 17.96 -26.11
C ALA A 460 -17.99 19.42 -25.94
N ARG A 461 -18.55 20.19 -25.01
CA ARG A 461 -18.07 21.55 -24.70
C ARG A 461 -16.64 21.55 -24.11
N LEU A 462 -16.24 20.46 -23.45
CA LEU A 462 -14.89 20.28 -22.92
C LEU A 462 -13.90 19.71 -23.94
N GLY A 463 -14.34 19.46 -25.18
CA GLY A 463 -13.51 18.86 -26.24
C GLY A 463 -13.12 17.40 -25.97
N THR A 464 -13.96 16.64 -25.23
CA THR A 464 -13.71 15.25 -24.85
C THR A 464 -14.97 14.38 -25.02
N THR A 465 -14.84 13.08 -24.77
CA THR A 465 -15.97 12.14 -24.77
C THR A 465 -16.35 11.74 -23.34
N PRO A 466 -17.61 11.30 -23.10
CA PRO A 466 -18.00 10.77 -21.79
C PRO A 466 -17.12 9.62 -21.32
N LEU A 467 -16.70 8.73 -22.24
CA LEU A 467 -15.79 7.63 -21.95
C LEU A 467 -14.41 8.14 -21.46
N MET A 468 -13.82 9.10 -22.20
CA MET A 468 -12.52 9.65 -21.82
C MET A 468 -12.60 10.39 -20.48
N LEU A 469 -13.67 11.15 -20.25
CA LEU A 469 -13.87 11.84 -18.98
C LEU A 469 -14.06 10.84 -17.83
N ALA A 470 -14.80 9.73 -18.04
CA ALA A 470 -14.91 8.65 -17.05
C ALA A 470 -13.56 8.01 -16.74
N VAL A 471 -12.74 7.75 -17.77
CA VAL A 471 -11.36 7.22 -17.58
C VAL A 471 -10.51 8.19 -16.75
N MET A 472 -10.59 9.49 -17.04
CA MET A 472 -9.82 10.52 -16.31
C MET A 472 -10.28 10.66 -14.85
N ILE A 473 -11.60 10.68 -14.61
CA ILE A 473 -12.13 10.75 -13.23
C ILE A 473 -11.86 9.46 -12.47
N GLY A 474 -11.97 8.30 -13.12
CA GLY A 474 -11.60 7.02 -12.51
C GLY A 474 -10.10 6.93 -12.19
N ALA A 475 -9.24 7.46 -13.07
CA ALA A 475 -7.82 7.63 -12.77
C ALA A 475 -7.64 8.51 -11.54
N ALA A 476 -8.24 9.67 -11.52
CA ALA A 476 -8.22 10.61 -10.41
C ALA A 476 -8.68 9.99 -9.09
N GLN A 477 -9.81 9.28 -9.10
CA GLN A 477 -10.31 8.59 -7.93
C GLN A 477 -9.30 7.57 -7.39
N ASN A 478 -8.81 6.76 -8.27
CA ASN A 478 -7.82 5.77 -7.92
C ASN A 478 -6.58 6.41 -7.32
N ILE A 479 -6.15 7.51 -7.78
CA ILE A 479 -5.02 8.33 -7.33
C ILE A 479 -5.25 8.89 -5.93
N LEU A 480 -6.29 9.68 -5.77
CA LEU A 480 -6.60 10.32 -4.49
C LEU A 480 -6.85 9.29 -3.38
N SER A 481 -7.53 8.18 -3.71
CA SER A 481 -7.81 7.14 -2.73
C SER A 481 -6.54 6.51 -2.15
N LYS A 482 -5.50 6.32 -2.97
CA LYS A 482 -4.25 5.72 -2.46
C LYS A 482 -3.39 6.67 -1.65
N GLY A 483 -3.30 7.97 -1.94
CA GLY A 483 -2.59 8.88 -1.06
C GLY A 483 -3.34 9.14 0.21
N ALA A 484 -4.64 9.31 0.09
CA ALA A 484 -5.44 9.35 1.30
C ALA A 484 -5.19 8.09 2.14
N LYS A 485 -5.04 6.92 1.51
CA LYS A 485 -4.66 5.71 2.23
C LYS A 485 -3.33 5.86 2.96
N TYR A 486 -2.28 6.17 2.24
CA TYR A 486 -0.94 6.19 2.85
C TYR A 486 -0.68 7.40 3.73
N SER A 487 -1.32 8.54 3.44
CA SER A 487 -1.14 9.77 4.21
C SER A 487 -2.05 9.88 5.43
N LEU A 488 -3.25 9.28 5.38
CA LEU A 488 -4.30 9.46 6.40
C LEU A 488 -4.85 8.13 6.92
N PHE A 489 -5.35 7.24 6.03
CA PHE A 489 -6.05 6.03 6.45
C PHE A 489 -5.16 5.04 7.22
N ASP A 490 -3.99 4.69 6.68
CA ASP A 490 -3.06 3.76 7.36
C ASP A 490 -2.56 4.34 8.69
N PRO A 491 -2.15 5.62 8.80
CA PRO A 491 -1.88 6.24 10.09
C PRO A 491 -3.08 6.23 11.05
N CYS A 492 -4.30 6.58 10.59
CA CYS A 492 -5.51 6.52 11.43
C CYS A 492 -5.74 5.11 11.98
N LYS A 493 -5.61 4.10 11.12
CA LYS A 493 -5.74 2.69 11.52
C LYS A 493 -4.74 2.30 12.62
N GLU A 494 -3.48 2.68 12.45
CA GLU A 494 -2.44 2.37 13.46
C GLU A 494 -2.64 3.17 14.75
N MET A 495 -3.05 4.43 14.68
CA MET A 495 -3.37 5.25 15.85
C MET A 495 -4.55 4.70 16.64
N ALA A 496 -5.55 4.11 15.98
CA ALA A 496 -6.70 3.50 16.63
C ALA A 496 -6.34 2.36 17.58
N TYR A 497 -5.17 1.75 17.46
CA TYR A 497 -4.71 0.75 18.42
C TYR A 497 -4.03 1.34 19.67
N ILE A 498 -3.75 2.66 19.72
CA ILE A 498 -3.02 3.28 20.84
C ILE A 498 -3.78 3.20 22.16
N PRO A 499 -5.08 3.58 22.24
CA PRO A 499 -5.80 3.62 23.51
C PRO A 499 -6.31 2.25 23.97
N LEU A 500 -5.88 1.15 23.34
CA LEU A 500 -6.25 -0.20 23.74
C LEU A 500 -5.22 -0.78 24.69
N ASP A 501 -5.67 -1.60 25.64
CA ASP A 501 -4.81 -2.43 26.48
C ASP A 501 -3.96 -3.40 25.64
N ALA A 502 -2.86 -3.89 26.19
CA ALA A 502 -1.87 -4.68 25.46
C ALA A 502 -2.47 -5.97 24.84
N GLU A 503 -3.43 -6.59 25.53
CA GLU A 503 -4.11 -7.81 25.06
C GLU A 503 -5.06 -7.49 23.90
N SER A 504 -5.97 -6.54 24.06
CA SER A 504 -6.92 -6.09 23.02
C SER A 504 -6.21 -5.53 21.80
N LYS A 505 -5.10 -4.82 21.97
CA LYS A 505 -4.23 -4.34 20.90
C LYS A 505 -3.66 -5.50 20.07
N THR A 506 -3.10 -6.51 20.73
CA THR A 506 -2.48 -7.66 20.04
C THR A 506 -3.54 -8.51 19.35
N LYS A 507 -4.61 -8.87 20.06
CA LYS A 507 -5.71 -9.68 19.52
C LYS A 507 -6.48 -8.93 18.41
N GLY A 508 -6.77 -7.64 18.62
CA GLY A 508 -7.46 -6.80 17.64
C GLY A 508 -6.66 -6.66 16.34
N LYS A 509 -5.34 -6.43 16.45
CA LYS A 509 -4.47 -6.34 15.28
C LYS A 509 -4.39 -7.69 14.54
N ALA A 510 -4.27 -8.79 15.26
CA ALA A 510 -4.30 -10.12 14.68
C ALA A 510 -5.63 -10.40 13.95
N ALA A 511 -6.76 -10.09 14.57
CA ALA A 511 -8.09 -10.30 13.98
C ALA A 511 -8.30 -9.45 12.70
N VAL A 512 -7.92 -8.20 12.70
CA VAL A 512 -7.99 -7.31 11.52
C VAL A 512 -7.05 -7.80 10.41
N ASP A 513 -5.85 -8.28 10.74
CA ASP A 513 -4.88 -8.77 9.75
C ASP A 513 -5.32 -10.14 9.17
N VAL A 514 -5.91 -11.04 9.98
CA VAL A 514 -6.32 -12.40 9.57
C VAL A 514 -7.65 -12.38 8.80
N ILE A 515 -8.59 -11.53 9.18
CA ILE A 515 -9.94 -11.51 8.60
C ILE A 515 -10.15 -10.24 7.77
N GLY A 516 -9.91 -9.06 8.33
CA GLY A 516 -10.22 -7.78 7.69
C GLY A 516 -9.48 -7.57 6.37
N ASN A 517 -8.16 -7.76 6.35
CA ASN A 517 -7.36 -7.58 5.13
C ASN A 517 -7.69 -8.57 4.01
N PRO A 518 -7.81 -9.90 4.27
CA PRO A 518 -8.21 -10.84 3.23
C PRO A 518 -9.62 -10.60 2.71
N LEU A 519 -10.60 -10.34 3.59
CA LEU A 519 -11.96 -10.01 3.17
C LEU A 519 -12.01 -8.73 2.34
N GLY A 520 -11.27 -7.69 2.72
CA GLY A 520 -11.17 -6.47 1.92
C GLY A 520 -10.61 -6.71 0.52
N LYS A 521 -9.56 -7.54 0.39
CA LYS A 521 -8.92 -7.81 -0.89
C LYS A 521 -9.70 -8.77 -1.79
N SER A 522 -10.19 -9.87 -1.21
CA SER A 522 -10.84 -10.94 -1.97
C SER A 522 -12.35 -10.73 -2.08
N GLY A 523 -12.99 -10.09 -1.09
CA GLY A 523 -14.43 -9.87 -1.06
C GLY A 523 -14.93 -9.06 -2.24
N GLY A 524 -14.22 -7.99 -2.63
CA GLY A 524 -14.56 -7.22 -3.81
C GLY A 524 -14.46 -8.03 -5.11
N SER A 525 -13.44 -8.90 -5.24
CA SER A 525 -13.29 -9.78 -6.41
C SER A 525 -14.36 -10.85 -6.45
N PHE A 526 -14.69 -11.46 -5.31
CA PHE A 526 -15.73 -12.47 -5.22
C PHE A 526 -17.11 -11.89 -5.55
N LEU A 527 -17.41 -10.71 -5.05
CA LEU A 527 -18.65 -9.99 -5.36
C LEU A 527 -18.77 -9.68 -6.85
N GLN A 528 -17.69 -9.25 -7.49
CA GLN A 528 -17.67 -9.03 -8.94
C GLN A 528 -17.93 -10.34 -9.72
N GLN A 529 -17.36 -11.47 -9.29
CA GLN A 529 -17.61 -12.77 -9.90
C GLN A 529 -19.08 -13.19 -9.79
N ILE A 530 -19.70 -13.01 -8.61
CA ILE A 530 -21.13 -13.28 -8.43
C ILE A 530 -21.97 -12.43 -9.38
N LEU A 531 -21.70 -11.14 -9.46
CA LEU A 531 -22.45 -10.25 -10.34
C LEU A 531 -22.24 -10.58 -11.82
N ILE A 532 -21.01 -10.94 -12.23
CA ILE A 532 -20.74 -11.42 -13.59
C ILE A 532 -21.48 -12.73 -13.86
N ALA A 533 -21.57 -13.64 -12.88
CA ALA A 533 -22.33 -14.88 -13.02
C ALA A 533 -23.83 -14.61 -13.23
N VAL A 534 -24.40 -13.65 -12.51
CA VAL A 534 -25.84 -13.33 -12.58
C VAL A 534 -26.15 -12.52 -13.86
N PHE A 535 -25.35 -11.52 -14.20
CA PHE A 535 -25.64 -10.58 -15.29
C PHE A 535 -24.87 -10.86 -16.60
N GLY A 536 -23.97 -11.84 -16.59
CA GLY A 536 -23.21 -12.32 -17.75
C GLY A 536 -21.94 -11.51 -18.06
N THR A 537 -21.92 -10.19 -17.82
CA THR A 537 -20.76 -9.32 -18.13
C THR A 537 -20.50 -8.31 -17.04
N LEU A 538 -19.25 -7.82 -16.96
CA LEU A 538 -18.86 -6.73 -16.06
C LEU A 538 -19.63 -5.45 -16.37
N GLU A 539 -19.90 -5.17 -17.63
CA GLU A 539 -20.62 -3.96 -18.04
C GLU A 539 -22.07 -3.94 -17.53
N LYS A 540 -22.79 -5.06 -17.70
CA LYS A 540 -24.14 -5.21 -17.16
C LYS A 540 -24.17 -5.22 -15.63
N SER A 541 -23.09 -5.62 -14.99
CA SER A 541 -22.93 -5.62 -13.54
C SER A 541 -22.60 -4.22 -12.97
N THR A 542 -22.16 -3.28 -13.80
CA THR A 542 -21.68 -1.97 -13.37
C THR A 542 -22.69 -1.16 -12.54
N PRO A 543 -24.02 -1.10 -12.86
CA PRO A 543 -24.99 -0.37 -12.03
C PRO A 543 -25.06 -0.92 -10.60
N TYR A 544 -25.05 -2.23 -10.47
CA TYR A 544 -25.11 -2.92 -9.17
C TYR A 544 -23.81 -2.73 -8.38
N LEU A 545 -22.66 -2.76 -9.07
CA LEU A 545 -21.36 -2.45 -8.46
C LEU A 545 -21.32 -1.03 -7.91
N GLY A 546 -21.91 -0.05 -8.61
CA GLY A 546 -22.03 1.33 -8.13
C GLY A 546 -22.89 1.44 -6.87
N GLY A 547 -24.06 0.77 -6.85
CA GLY A 547 -24.94 0.72 -5.67
C GLY A 547 -24.28 0.07 -4.45
N ILE A 548 -23.63 -1.07 -4.65
CA ILE A 548 -22.91 -1.80 -3.60
C ILE A 548 -21.73 -0.98 -3.08
N LEU A 549 -20.98 -0.33 -3.97
CA LEU A 549 -19.91 0.59 -3.57
C LEU A 549 -20.44 1.68 -2.64
N GLY A 550 -21.57 2.32 -3.00
CA GLY A 550 -22.23 3.31 -2.16
C GLY A 550 -22.58 2.77 -0.77
N ALA A 551 -23.19 1.58 -0.71
CA ALA A 551 -23.53 0.92 0.56
C ALA A 551 -22.29 0.62 1.42
N ILE A 552 -21.23 0.08 0.82
CA ILE A 552 -19.95 -0.18 1.50
C ILE A 552 -19.36 1.11 2.09
N ILE A 553 -19.36 2.19 1.32
CA ILE A 553 -18.77 3.46 1.78
C ILE A 553 -19.62 4.10 2.88
N ILE A 554 -20.95 4.01 2.80
CA ILE A 554 -21.84 4.48 3.87
C ILE A 554 -21.60 3.70 5.17
N ALA A 555 -21.50 2.36 5.09
CA ALA A 555 -21.15 1.53 6.23
C ALA A 555 -19.78 1.92 6.81
N TRP A 556 -18.79 2.17 5.95
CA TRP A 556 -17.47 2.63 6.37
C TRP A 556 -17.50 3.99 7.06
N ILE A 557 -18.23 4.98 6.52
CA ILE A 557 -18.39 6.30 7.13
C ILE A 557 -19.05 6.20 8.50
N ASN A 558 -20.07 5.35 8.64
CA ASN A 558 -20.74 5.15 9.92
C ASN A 558 -19.81 4.48 10.94
N ALA A 559 -19.05 3.45 10.52
CA ALA A 559 -18.05 2.82 11.37
C ALA A 559 -16.93 3.80 11.78
N ALA A 560 -16.47 4.67 10.86
CA ALA A 560 -15.48 5.69 11.17
C ALA A 560 -15.98 6.72 12.20
N LYS A 561 -17.24 7.15 12.09
CA LYS A 561 -17.87 8.05 13.07
C LYS A 561 -18.03 7.38 14.44
N SER A 562 -18.49 6.12 14.47
CA SER A 562 -18.62 5.32 15.69
C SER A 562 -17.26 5.12 16.35
N LEU A 563 -16.27 4.71 15.56
CA LEU A 563 -14.90 4.50 16.04
C LEU A 563 -14.27 5.79 16.58
N ASN A 564 -14.52 6.95 15.94
CA ASN A 564 -14.02 8.23 16.43
C ASN A 564 -14.55 8.55 17.83
N LYS A 565 -15.86 8.32 18.08
CA LYS A 565 -16.46 8.53 19.41
C LYS A 565 -15.82 7.62 20.47
N GLN A 566 -15.67 6.34 20.15
CA GLN A 566 -15.04 5.37 21.05
C GLN A 566 -13.54 5.64 21.25
N PHE A 567 -12.84 6.11 20.21
CA PHE A 567 -11.43 6.47 20.28
C PHE A 567 -11.18 7.65 21.21
N LEU A 568 -11.99 8.71 21.12
CA LEU A 568 -11.88 9.87 22.00
C LEU A 568 -12.15 9.47 23.45
N GLN A 569 -13.22 8.72 23.71
CA GLN A 569 -13.56 8.23 25.05
C GLN A 569 -12.42 7.41 25.66
N LYS A 570 -11.90 6.42 24.92
CA LYS A 570 -10.79 5.59 25.41
C LYS A 570 -9.47 6.36 25.57
N SER A 571 -9.25 7.37 24.75
CA SER A 571 -8.07 8.24 24.89
C SER A 571 -8.15 9.09 26.16
N GLU A 572 -9.34 9.60 26.51
CA GLU A 572 -9.58 10.33 27.76
C GLU A 572 -9.45 9.41 28.99
N GLU A 573 -9.96 8.17 28.91
CA GLU A 573 -9.81 7.17 29.96
C GLU A 573 -8.33 6.82 30.21
N MET A 574 -7.57 6.65 29.15
CA MET A 574 -6.12 6.38 29.20
C MET A 574 -5.36 7.56 29.83
N GLU A 575 -5.70 8.81 29.44
CA GLU A 575 -5.07 10.01 29.99
C GLU A 575 -5.37 10.16 31.49
N LYS A 576 -6.59 9.89 31.90
CA LYS A 576 -6.99 9.89 33.33
C LYS A 576 -6.27 8.79 34.12
N ALA A 577 -6.06 7.61 33.53
CA ALA A 577 -5.35 6.52 34.18
C ALA A 577 -3.83 6.75 34.28
N GLU A 578 -3.22 7.42 33.29
CA GLU A 578 -1.80 7.79 33.32
C GLU A 578 -1.51 8.99 34.24
N TRP A 579 -2.51 9.84 34.47
CA TRP A 579 -2.45 11.02 35.35
C TRP A 579 -3.68 11.08 36.25
N PRO A 580 -3.76 10.26 37.30
CA PRO A 580 -4.80 10.45 38.32
C PRO A 580 -4.61 11.84 38.91
N LEU A 581 -5.63 12.68 38.78
CA LEU A 581 -5.72 13.91 39.57
C LEU A 581 -5.73 13.45 41.03
N GLU A 582 -4.58 13.56 41.74
CA GLU A 582 -4.54 13.35 43.17
C GLU A 582 -5.53 14.30 43.78
N ASP A 583 -6.50 13.74 44.52
CA ASP A 583 -7.43 14.44 45.44
C ASP A 583 -6.60 15.14 46.55
N PHE A 584 -6.01 16.30 46.20
CA PHE A 584 -5.27 17.10 47.17
C PHE A 584 -6.16 17.87 48.17
N ASP A 585 -7.49 17.85 47.99
CA ASP A 585 -8.44 18.62 48.82
C ASP A 585 -8.97 17.89 50.05
N LYS A 586 -8.49 16.68 50.39
CA LYS A 586 -8.99 15.91 51.55
C LYS A 586 -7.99 15.71 52.70
N LYS A 587 -6.90 16.44 52.77
CA LYS A 587 -5.94 16.33 53.88
C LYS A 587 -5.68 17.65 54.64
N GLU A 588 -6.53 18.65 54.51
CA GLU A 588 -6.56 19.82 55.38
C GLU A 588 -7.99 20.05 55.91
N GLN A 589 -8.49 19.12 56.69
CA GLN A 589 -9.54 19.29 57.71
C GLN A 589 -9.23 18.43 58.92
#